data_5ff3ee8a56a9dc709e9e47726e238975
#
_entry.id   5ff3ee8a56a9dc709e9e47726e238975
#
_cell.length_a   1.000
_cell.length_b   1.000
_cell.length_c   1.000
_cell.angle_alpha   90.00
_cell.angle_beta   90.00
_cell.angle_gamma   90.00
#
_symmetry.space_group_name_H-M   'P 1'
#
loop_
_entity.id
_entity.type
_entity.pdbx_description
1 polymer ?
#
loop_
_entity_poly.entity_id
_entity_poly.type
_entity_poly.pdbx_seq_one_letter_code
_entity_poly.pdbx_strand_id
1 'polypeptide(L)'
;MLSKEDKCSHFDYQFYLKTYNDLGKAGITTEEAAYSHYKHHGLTEGRSGSLYEMQYSMKVNHTKVKEQCDAFHPNLKSMSDHKINILVRTSNRPNHFAQCIQSIFEQSYQNFHVYVCYDKIESLDYLEQYERNSQVTCFPVYAKSDQKYKYNLYCNKLMDKVQDGYILFLDDDDKLVHKHVLAMLNERLGQNNITLVVGQFMRADKLIYPVDIIKDLILGEITVSSVCFHHSLKRNIKWDDQPCGDFRFFSQVINPLLRSNIKQCDIIIASTQFDDKIGHYGENEVSAE
;
A
#
# COMPACT_ATOMS: atom_id res chain seq x y z
N MET A 1 -11.25 -20.69 -2.66
CA MET A 1 -10.78 -19.97 -3.87
C MET A 1 -11.39 -20.65 -5.10
N LEU A 2 -11.72 -19.87 -6.12
CA LEU A 2 -12.17 -20.43 -7.41
C LEU A 2 -11.04 -21.25 -8.04
N SER A 3 -11.37 -22.39 -8.65
CA SER A 3 -10.40 -23.18 -9.43
C SER A 3 -9.97 -22.40 -10.70
N LYS A 4 -8.86 -22.83 -11.33
CA LYS A 4 -8.39 -22.23 -12.59
C LYS A 4 -9.44 -22.42 -13.70
N GLU A 5 -10.13 -23.54 -13.71
CA GLU A 5 -11.19 -23.85 -14.66
C GLU A 5 -12.40 -22.95 -14.45
N ASP A 6 -12.84 -22.76 -13.20
CA ASP A 6 -13.94 -21.81 -12.85
C ASP A 6 -13.60 -20.40 -13.31
N LYS A 7 -12.38 -19.93 -13.06
CA LYS A 7 -11.94 -18.60 -13.48
C LYS A 7 -11.97 -18.42 -14.98
N CYS A 8 -11.48 -19.40 -15.75
CA CYS A 8 -11.50 -19.37 -17.22
C CYS A 8 -12.91 -19.45 -17.80
N SER A 9 -13.83 -20.18 -17.16
CA SER A 9 -15.23 -20.29 -17.63
C SER A 9 -16.04 -19.00 -17.45
N HIS A 10 -15.62 -18.10 -16.56
CA HIS A 10 -16.27 -16.82 -16.30
C HIS A 10 -15.52 -15.63 -16.94
N PHE A 11 -14.57 -15.90 -17.84
CA PHE A 11 -13.79 -14.83 -18.46
C PHE A 11 -14.67 -13.90 -19.31
N ASP A 12 -14.50 -12.60 -19.08
CA ASP A 12 -15.15 -11.51 -19.81
C ASP A 12 -14.07 -10.59 -20.39
N TYR A 13 -13.86 -10.65 -21.69
CA TYR A 13 -12.79 -9.90 -22.33
C TYR A 13 -13.03 -8.38 -22.29
N GLN A 14 -14.29 -7.91 -22.33
CA GLN A 14 -14.60 -6.49 -22.26
C GLN A 14 -14.27 -5.94 -20.87
N PHE A 15 -14.67 -6.65 -19.82
CA PHE A 15 -14.27 -6.34 -18.46
C PHE A 15 -12.74 -6.34 -18.34
N TYR A 16 -12.07 -7.36 -18.86
CA TYR A 16 -10.62 -7.53 -18.73
C TYR A 16 -9.84 -6.39 -19.39
N LEU A 17 -10.16 -6.04 -20.64
CA LEU A 17 -9.51 -4.95 -21.36
C LEU A 17 -9.82 -3.58 -20.77
N LYS A 18 -11.03 -3.38 -20.24
CA LYS A 18 -11.41 -2.13 -19.57
C LYS A 18 -10.71 -1.97 -18.22
N THR A 19 -10.53 -3.05 -17.49
CA THR A 19 -9.93 -3.05 -16.15
C THR A 19 -8.43 -2.87 -16.16
N TYR A 20 -7.76 -3.43 -17.18
CA TYR A 20 -6.29 -3.46 -17.29
C TYR A 20 -5.80 -2.66 -18.50
N ASN A 21 -5.66 -1.34 -18.31
CA ASN A 21 -5.30 -0.39 -19.39
C ASN A 21 -3.91 -0.62 -20.01
N ASP A 22 -3.01 -1.31 -19.30
CA ASP A 22 -1.70 -1.71 -19.80
C ASP A 22 -1.78 -2.69 -20.98
N LEU A 23 -2.85 -3.48 -21.06
CA LEU A 23 -3.08 -4.42 -22.14
C LEU A 23 -3.26 -3.72 -23.49
N GLY A 24 -4.00 -2.61 -23.51
CA GLY A 24 -4.16 -1.79 -24.73
C GLY A 24 -2.83 -1.19 -25.18
N LYS A 25 -1.99 -0.73 -24.26
CA LYS A 25 -0.63 -0.23 -24.55
C LYS A 25 0.30 -1.35 -25.10
N ALA A 26 0.05 -2.60 -24.70
CA ALA A 26 0.77 -3.78 -25.20
C ALA A 26 0.19 -4.35 -26.50
N GLY A 27 -0.83 -3.68 -27.10
CA GLY A 27 -1.46 -4.15 -28.36
C GLY A 27 -2.46 -5.30 -28.20
N ILE A 28 -2.85 -5.63 -26.95
CA ILE A 28 -3.87 -6.66 -26.67
C ILE A 28 -5.25 -5.99 -26.71
N THR A 29 -5.95 -6.16 -27.83
CA THR A 29 -7.21 -5.44 -28.11
C THR A 29 -8.35 -6.35 -28.58
N THR A 30 -8.08 -7.63 -28.86
CA THR A 30 -9.10 -8.60 -29.28
C THR A 30 -9.44 -9.58 -28.18
N GLU A 31 -10.59 -10.25 -28.31
CA GLU A 31 -11.04 -11.26 -27.35
C GLU A 31 -10.04 -12.42 -27.23
N GLU A 32 -9.58 -12.94 -28.36
CA GLU A 32 -8.64 -14.06 -28.39
C GLU A 32 -7.30 -13.69 -27.73
N ALA A 33 -6.79 -12.50 -28.01
CA ALA A 33 -5.53 -12.03 -27.43
C ALA A 33 -5.70 -11.77 -25.91
N ALA A 34 -6.83 -11.20 -25.51
CA ALA A 34 -7.15 -10.96 -24.09
C ALA A 34 -7.29 -12.27 -23.30
N TYR A 35 -8.02 -13.26 -23.86
CA TYR A 35 -8.15 -14.57 -23.22
C TYR A 35 -6.83 -15.32 -23.15
N SER A 36 -6.04 -15.30 -24.23
CA SER A 36 -4.70 -15.89 -24.25
C SER A 36 -3.81 -15.26 -23.18
N HIS A 37 -3.79 -13.93 -23.10
CA HIS A 37 -3.04 -13.22 -22.06
C HIS A 37 -3.53 -13.61 -20.65
N TYR A 38 -4.84 -13.61 -20.43
CA TYR A 38 -5.41 -13.97 -19.12
C TYR A 38 -4.98 -15.37 -18.69
N LYS A 39 -5.10 -16.36 -19.60
CA LYS A 39 -4.77 -17.75 -19.31
C LYS A 39 -3.28 -18.00 -19.00
N HIS A 40 -2.38 -17.32 -19.72
CA HIS A 40 -0.94 -17.57 -19.64
C HIS A 40 -0.19 -16.61 -18.68
N HIS A 41 -0.72 -15.41 -18.49
CA HIS A 41 -0.11 -14.36 -17.68
C HIS A 41 -1.05 -13.86 -16.57
N GLY A 42 -2.25 -13.43 -16.93
CA GLY A 42 -3.17 -12.77 -16.00
C GLY A 42 -3.50 -13.60 -14.76
N LEU A 43 -3.71 -14.92 -14.90
CA LEU A 43 -3.93 -15.80 -13.74
C LEU A 43 -2.73 -15.85 -12.80
N THR A 44 -1.51 -15.84 -13.33
CA THR A 44 -0.27 -15.85 -12.54
C THR A 44 -0.03 -14.48 -11.90
N GLU A 45 -0.37 -13.40 -12.62
CA GLU A 45 -0.32 -12.03 -12.13
C GLU A 45 -1.43 -11.73 -11.12
N GLY A 46 -2.37 -12.66 -10.92
CA GLY A 46 -3.53 -12.51 -10.03
C GLY A 46 -4.59 -11.54 -10.55
N ARG A 47 -4.66 -11.31 -11.86
CA ARG A 47 -5.71 -10.48 -12.46
C ARG A 47 -7.05 -11.22 -12.46
N SER A 48 -8.14 -10.49 -12.24
CA SER A 48 -9.49 -11.03 -12.38
C SER A 48 -9.94 -10.98 -13.83
N GLY A 49 -10.42 -12.09 -14.35
CA GLY A 49 -10.90 -12.22 -15.73
C GLY A 49 -12.33 -11.73 -15.92
N SER A 50 -13.06 -11.46 -14.84
CA SER A 50 -14.47 -11.02 -14.89
C SER A 50 -14.83 -10.25 -13.61
N LEU A 51 -15.93 -9.49 -13.68
CA LEU A 51 -16.51 -8.83 -12.51
C LEU A 51 -16.90 -9.85 -11.43
N TYR A 52 -17.41 -11.02 -11.83
CA TYR A 52 -17.74 -12.10 -10.89
C TYR A 52 -16.51 -12.58 -10.11
N GLU A 53 -15.40 -12.85 -10.79
CA GLU A 53 -14.16 -13.26 -10.14
C GLU A 53 -13.63 -12.18 -9.19
N MET A 54 -13.65 -10.91 -9.62
CA MET A 54 -13.25 -9.78 -8.80
C MET A 54 -14.10 -9.68 -7.53
N GLN A 55 -15.42 -9.71 -7.66
CA GLN A 55 -16.34 -9.64 -6.51
C GLN A 55 -16.16 -10.83 -5.56
N TYR A 56 -15.93 -12.02 -6.09
CA TYR A 56 -15.63 -13.20 -5.28
C TYR A 56 -14.33 -13.01 -4.49
N SER A 57 -13.26 -12.54 -5.14
CA SER A 57 -11.98 -12.26 -4.49
C SER A 57 -12.11 -11.18 -3.41
N MET A 58 -12.84 -10.11 -3.68
CA MET A 58 -13.15 -9.07 -2.69
C MET A 58 -13.86 -9.64 -1.46
N LYS A 59 -14.89 -10.47 -1.67
CA LYS A 59 -15.61 -11.10 -0.57
C LYS A 59 -14.72 -11.98 0.29
N VAL A 60 -13.85 -12.79 -0.33
CA VAL A 60 -12.86 -13.62 0.38
C VAL A 60 -11.90 -12.77 1.19
N ASN A 61 -11.38 -11.69 0.59
CA ASN A 61 -10.43 -10.80 1.25
C ASN A 61 -11.08 -10.06 2.43
N HIS A 62 -12.31 -9.55 2.28
CA HIS A 62 -13.04 -8.93 3.38
C HIS A 62 -13.32 -9.90 4.53
N THR A 63 -13.60 -11.17 4.20
CA THR A 63 -13.77 -12.22 5.23
C THR A 63 -12.48 -12.41 6.00
N LYS A 64 -11.33 -12.50 5.34
CA LYS A 64 -10.01 -12.61 6.00
C LYS A 64 -9.71 -11.41 6.90
N VAL A 65 -10.00 -10.18 6.43
CA VAL A 65 -9.84 -8.96 7.23
C VAL A 65 -10.68 -9.01 8.49
N LYS A 66 -11.95 -9.42 8.35
CA LYS A 66 -12.85 -9.57 9.51
C LYS A 66 -12.35 -10.63 10.48
N GLU A 67 -11.97 -11.80 10.00
CA GLU A 67 -11.42 -12.87 10.83
C GLU A 67 -10.16 -12.42 11.58
N GLN A 68 -9.28 -11.69 10.92
CA GLN A 68 -8.08 -11.12 11.53
C GLN A 68 -8.41 -10.12 12.64
N CYS A 69 -9.37 -9.23 12.38
CA CYS A 69 -9.84 -8.26 13.37
C CYS A 69 -10.47 -8.94 14.59
N ASP A 70 -11.36 -9.91 14.34
CA ASP A 70 -12.12 -10.59 15.41
C ASP A 70 -11.23 -11.51 16.26
N ALA A 71 -10.21 -12.15 15.65
CA ALA A 71 -9.29 -13.05 16.35
C ALA A 71 -8.23 -12.31 17.19
N PHE A 72 -7.98 -11.04 16.90
CA PHE A 72 -6.92 -10.30 17.59
C PHE A 72 -7.41 -9.69 18.91
N HIS A 73 -6.80 -10.13 20.00
CA HIS A 73 -7.04 -9.62 21.34
C HIS A 73 -5.75 -9.00 21.90
N PRO A 74 -5.56 -7.68 21.79
CA PRO A 74 -4.32 -7.05 22.21
C PRO A 74 -4.08 -7.22 23.71
N ASN A 75 -2.95 -7.79 24.08
CA ASN A 75 -2.51 -7.81 25.46
C ASN A 75 -1.70 -6.54 25.77
N LEU A 76 -2.39 -5.45 26.01
CA LEU A 76 -1.80 -4.13 26.21
C LEU A 76 -0.77 -4.06 27.36
N LYS A 77 -0.79 -5.02 28.30
CA LYS A 77 0.15 -5.03 29.44
C LYS A 77 1.52 -5.64 29.11
N SER A 78 1.62 -6.41 28.05
CA SER A 78 2.86 -7.11 27.66
C SER A 78 3.44 -6.64 26.33
N MET A 79 2.79 -5.69 25.66
CA MET A 79 3.25 -5.18 24.36
C MET A 79 4.37 -4.16 24.54
N SER A 80 5.42 -4.29 23.76
CA SER A 80 6.38 -3.20 23.55
C SER A 80 5.64 -1.95 23.05
N ASP A 81 6.09 -0.78 23.46
CA ASP A 81 5.46 0.49 23.08
C ASP A 81 6.32 1.21 22.02
N HIS A 82 6.33 0.67 20.80
CA HIS A 82 7.09 1.22 19.68
C HIS A 82 6.32 2.33 18.97
N LYS A 83 6.91 3.50 18.85
CA LYS A 83 6.33 4.58 18.05
C LYS A 83 6.28 4.18 16.57
N ILE A 84 5.11 4.32 15.94
CA ILE A 84 4.91 4.09 14.52
C ILE A 84 4.65 5.43 13.83
N ASN A 85 5.53 5.82 12.91
CA ASN A 85 5.39 7.02 12.12
C ASN A 85 4.72 6.66 10.78
N ILE A 86 3.53 7.19 10.55
CA ILE A 86 2.76 6.94 9.33
C ILE A 86 3.02 8.10 8.38
N LEU A 87 3.53 7.79 7.20
CA LEU A 87 3.96 8.78 6.21
C LEU A 87 2.96 8.83 5.07
N VAL A 88 2.25 9.94 4.94
CA VAL A 88 1.18 10.14 3.96
C VAL A 88 1.57 11.25 3.00
N ARG A 89 1.39 11.03 1.70
CA ARG A 89 1.45 12.07 0.66
C ARG A 89 0.06 12.29 0.10
N THR A 90 -0.32 13.56 -0.10
CA THR A 90 -1.61 13.93 -0.68
C THR A 90 -1.47 15.06 -1.69
N SER A 91 -2.37 15.10 -2.69
CA SER A 91 -2.34 16.08 -3.77
C SER A 91 -3.76 16.44 -4.19
N ASN A 92 -4.42 17.29 -3.38
CA ASN A 92 -5.79 17.76 -3.60
C ASN A 92 -6.82 16.64 -3.79
N ARG A 93 -6.80 15.63 -2.88
CA ARG A 93 -7.72 14.49 -2.86
C ARG A 93 -8.48 14.41 -1.51
N PRO A 94 -9.36 15.37 -1.17
CA PRO A 94 -9.96 15.50 0.17
C PRO A 94 -10.73 14.26 0.62
N ASN A 95 -11.49 13.62 -0.28
CA ASN A 95 -12.33 12.46 0.07
C ASN A 95 -11.49 11.20 0.36
N HIS A 96 -10.44 10.97 -0.42
CA HIS A 96 -9.52 9.87 -0.19
C HIS A 96 -8.73 10.09 1.09
N PHE A 97 -8.16 11.29 1.26
CA PHE A 97 -7.44 11.64 2.46
C PHE A 97 -8.29 11.51 3.73
N ALA A 98 -9.56 11.92 3.69
CA ALA A 98 -10.47 11.80 4.84
C ALA A 98 -10.65 10.34 5.28
N GLN A 99 -10.80 9.40 4.35
CA GLN A 99 -10.91 7.97 4.65
C GLN A 99 -9.57 7.39 5.14
N CYS A 100 -8.45 7.80 4.54
CA CYS A 100 -7.11 7.41 4.95
C CYS A 100 -6.87 7.79 6.42
N ILE A 101 -6.97 9.09 6.74
CA ILE A 101 -6.68 9.61 8.07
C ILE A 101 -7.65 9.09 9.14
N GLN A 102 -8.93 8.91 8.80
CA GLN A 102 -9.91 8.29 9.68
C GLN A 102 -9.49 6.87 10.06
N SER A 103 -9.06 6.06 9.09
CA SER A 103 -8.60 4.68 9.35
C SER A 103 -7.40 4.61 10.29
N ILE A 104 -6.57 5.66 10.32
CA ILE A 104 -5.44 5.80 11.24
C ILE A 104 -5.93 6.18 12.64
N PHE A 105 -6.83 7.14 12.77
CA PHE A 105 -7.34 7.57 14.08
C PHE A 105 -8.22 6.51 14.77
N GLU A 106 -8.83 5.62 14.00
CA GLU A 106 -9.61 4.49 14.53
C GLU A 106 -8.75 3.34 15.07
N GLN A 107 -7.42 3.42 14.97
CA GLN A 107 -6.55 2.37 15.47
C GLN A 107 -6.61 2.24 16.99
N SER A 108 -6.64 0.99 17.47
CA SER A 108 -6.61 0.70 18.93
C SER A 108 -5.24 0.97 19.56
N TYR A 109 -4.18 1.02 18.79
CA TYR A 109 -2.83 1.39 19.21
C TYR A 109 -2.60 2.87 18.95
N GLN A 110 -2.27 3.64 20.01
CA GLN A 110 -2.25 5.10 19.95
C GLN A 110 -0.84 5.71 19.92
N ASN A 111 0.24 4.91 20.08
CA ASN A 111 1.60 5.45 19.97
C ASN A 111 2.03 5.56 18.51
N PHE A 112 1.37 6.47 17.79
CA PHE A 112 1.71 6.78 16.41
C PHE A 112 1.83 8.29 16.19
N HIS A 113 2.48 8.67 15.07
CA HIS A 113 2.50 10.04 14.56
C HIS A 113 2.33 10.02 13.04
N VAL A 114 1.52 10.92 12.51
CA VAL A 114 1.25 11.04 11.07
C VAL A 114 2.00 12.24 10.51
N TYR A 115 2.87 12.01 9.55
CA TYR A 115 3.50 13.05 8.76
C TYR A 115 2.80 13.11 7.40
N VAL A 116 2.24 14.28 7.06
CA VAL A 116 1.53 14.49 5.80
C VAL A 116 2.30 15.49 4.97
N CYS A 117 2.68 15.12 3.75
CA CYS A 117 3.18 16.11 2.79
C CYS A 117 2.18 16.35 1.66
N TYR A 118 2.14 17.59 1.15
CA TYR A 118 1.28 18.00 0.06
C TYR A 118 2.02 18.90 -0.94
N ASP A 119 1.65 18.80 -2.21
CA ASP A 119 2.30 19.55 -3.30
C ASP A 119 1.39 20.61 -3.95
N LYS A 120 0.12 20.66 -3.57
CA LYS A 120 -0.87 21.64 -4.05
C LYS A 120 -1.40 22.47 -2.90
N ILE A 121 -1.50 23.78 -3.10
CA ILE A 121 -1.98 24.71 -2.07
C ILE A 121 -3.43 24.43 -1.68
N GLU A 122 -4.25 23.95 -2.61
CA GLU A 122 -5.65 23.59 -2.40
C GLU A 122 -5.81 22.46 -1.38
N SER A 123 -4.74 21.71 -1.11
CA SER A 123 -4.75 20.69 -0.06
C SER A 123 -4.91 21.29 1.34
N LEU A 124 -4.58 22.57 1.55
CA LEU A 124 -4.77 23.26 2.82
C LEU A 124 -6.25 23.30 3.22
N ASP A 125 -7.18 23.38 2.29
CA ASP A 125 -8.62 23.47 2.56
C ASP A 125 -9.12 22.31 3.44
N TYR A 126 -8.49 21.12 3.32
CA TYR A 126 -8.85 19.96 4.14
C TYR A 126 -7.78 19.59 5.17
N LEU A 127 -6.57 20.13 5.11
CA LEU A 127 -5.49 19.84 6.04
C LEU A 127 -5.49 20.75 7.28
N GLU A 128 -5.95 22.00 7.18
CA GLU A 128 -5.95 22.99 8.26
C GLU A 128 -6.63 22.48 9.55
N GLN A 129 -7.67 21.65 9.42
CA GLN A 129 -8.36 21.05 10.55
C GLN A 129 -7.45 20.17 11.44
N TYR A 130 -6.32 19.68 10.90
CA TYR A 130 -5.38 18.80 11.60
C TYR A 130 -4.19 19.55 12.22
N GLU A 131 -4.02 20.86 11.96
CA GLU A 131 -2.88 21.65 12.47
C GLU A 131 -2.78 21.67 14.01
N ARG A 132 -3.92 21.53 14.69
CA ARG A 132 -3.99 21.49 16.14
C ARG A 132 -3.89 20.08 16.73
N ASN A 133 -3.83 19.08 15.90
CA ASN A 133 -3.69 17.69 16.35
C ASN A 133 -2.22 17.38 16.61
N SER A 134 -1.86 17.11 17.87
CA SER A 134 -0.48 16.81 18.26
C SER A 134 0.11 15.54 17.63
N GLN A 135 -0.74 14.65 17.09
CA GLN A 135 -0.33 13.43 16.39
C GLN A 135 -0.16 13.64 14.88
N VAL A 136 -0.39 14.85 14.35
CA VAL A 136 -0.29 15.12 12.91
C VAL A 136 0.67 16.28 12.64
N THR A 137 1.49 16.13 11.63
CA THR A 137 2.35 17.21 11.12
C THR A 137 2.19 17.32 9.62
N CYS A 138 1.60 18.42 9.13
CA CYS A 138 1.45 18.71 7.72
C CYS A 138 2.54 19.68 7.24
N PHE A 139 3.08 19.48 6.03
CA PHE A 139 4.06 20.38 5.46
C PHE A 139 4.05 20.32 3.92
N PRO A 140 4.33 21.47 3.23
CA PRO A 140 4.41 21.50 1.79
C PRO A 140 5.69 20.83 1.28
N VAL A 141 5.59 20.26 0.07
CA VAL A 141 6.72 19.73 -0.69
C VAL A 141 6.68 20.26 -2.12
N TYR A 142 7.85 20.40 -2.70
CA TYR A 142 7.99 20.91 -4.06
C TYR A 142 8.94 20.04 -4.85
N ALA A 143 8.58 19.75 -6.09
CA ALA A 143 9.42 19.07 -7.06
C ALA A 143 9.88 20.04 -8.14
N LYS A 144 11.00 19.73 -8.79
CA LYS A 144 11.43 20.42 -9.99
C LYS A 144 10.54 20.03 -11.16
N SER A 145 10.38 20.93 -12.13
CA SER A 145 9.50 20.71 -13.30
C SER A 145 9.92 19.55 -14.20
N ASP A 146 11.19 19.17 -14.16
CA ASP A 146 11.77 18.08 -14.96
C ASP A 146 11.65 16.68 -14.32
N GLN A 147 11.11 16.61 -13.09
CA GLN A 147 10.96 15.35 -12.36
C GLN A 147 9.64 14.64 -12.74
N LYS A 148 9.75 13.41 -13.25
CA LYS A 148 8.60 12.62 -13.72
C LYS A 148 7.87 11.88 -12.60
N TYR A 149 8.62 11.35 -11.65
CA TYR A 149 8.10 10.55 -10.53
C TYR A 149 8.26 11.31 -9.22
N LYS A 150 7.87 12.60 -9.22
CA LYS A 150 8.03 13.52 -8.08
C LYS A 150 7.44 12.99 -6.78
N TYR A 151 6.35 12.22 -6.86
CA TYR A 151 5.70 11.60 -5.71
C TYR A 151 6.63 10.61 -4.98
N ASN A 152 7.56 9.92 -5.67
CA ASN A 152 8.58 9.11 -5.02
C ASN A 152 9.52 10.00 -4.19
N LEU A 153 9.91 11.15 -4.73
CA LEU A 153 10.84 12.07 -4.07
C LEU A 153 10.23 12.73 -2.82
N TYR A 154 8.91 12.88 -2.79
CA TYR A 154 8.20 13.38 -1.60
C TYR A 154 8.34 12.43 -0.41
N CYS A 155 8.43 11.12 -0.65
CA CYS A 155 8.70 10.13 0.38
C CYS A 155 10.05 10.37 1.11
N ASN A 156 11.07 10.90 0.41
CA ASN A 156 12.31 11.29 1.07
C ASN A 156 12.08 12.41 2.09
N LYS A 157 11.27 13.43 1.73
CA LYS A 157 10.95 14.54 2.62
C LYS A 157 10.16 14.10 3.85
N LEU A 158 9.26 13.14 3.66
CA LEU A 158 8.56 12.49 4.77
C LEU A 158 9.51 11.74 5.69
N MET A 159 10.40 10.92 5.16
CA MET A 159 11.42 10.20 5.93
C MET A 159 12.35 11.14 6.71
N ASP A 160 12.70 12.29 6.15
CA ASP A 160 13.57 13.29 6.82
C ASP A 160 12.95 13.79 8.15
N LYS A 161 11.62 13.77 8.29
CA LYS A 161 10.92 14.18 9.52
C LYS A 161 11.01 13.17 10.65
N VAL A 162 11.21 11.89 10.34
CA VAL A 162 11.22 10.82 11.34
C VAL A 162 12.58 10.76 12.04
N GLN A 163 12.61 10.84 13.35
CA GLN A 163 13.83 10.78 14.16
C GLN A 163 13.95 9.50 14.99
N ASP A 164 12.83 8.82 15.26
CA ASP A 164 12.74 7.64 16.11
C ASP A 164 11.64 6.69 15.63
N GLY A 165 11.59 5.49 16.18
CA GLY A 165 10.51 4.53 15.94
C GLY A 165 10.55 3.85 14.58
N TYR A 166 9.38 3.39 14.15
CA TYR A 166 9.19 2.67 12.89
C TYR A 166 8.47 3.52 11.86
N ILE A 167 8.64 3.21 10.59
CA ILE A 167 8.10 3.92 9.44
C ILE A 167 7.13 2.99 8.72
N LEU A 168 5.91 3.47 8.48
CA LEU A 168 4.91 2.87 7.62
C LEU A 168 4.46 3.93 6.60
N PHE A 169 4.62 3.67 5.32
CA PHE A 169 4.01 4.51 4.30
C PHE A 169 2.54 4.11 4.09
N LEU A 170 1.69 5.11 3.87
CA LEU A 170 0.29 4.91 3.53
C LEU A 170 -0.13 6.01 2.55
N ASP A 171 -0.44 5.65 1.31
CA ASP A 171 -0.90 6.64 0.33
C ASP A 171 -2.31 7.14 0.70
N ASP A 172 -2.66 8.36 0.32
CA ASP A 172 -3.95 8.96 0.70
C ASP A 172 -5.17 8.28 0.06
N ASP A 173 -4.95 7.47 -0.98
CA ASP A 173 -5.96 6.57 -1.58
C ASP A 173 -5.94 5.15 -1.01
N ASP A 174 -5.15 4.91 0.04
CA ASP A 174 -5.15 3.69 0.81
C ASP A 174 -5.76 3.91 2.21
N LYS A 175 -6.14 2.83 2.88
CA LYS A 175 -6.59 2.85 4.28
C LYS A 175 -6.13 1.61 5.03
N LEU A 176 -5.89 1.74 6.32
CA LEU A 176 -5.69 0.59 7.21
C LEU A 176 -6.99 -0.22 7.27
N VAL A 177 -6.88 -1.55 7.11
CA VAL A 177 -8.06 -2.39 6.85
C VAL A 177 -8.98 -2.61 8.04
N HIS A 178 -8.46 -2.47 9.27
CA HIS A 178 -9.23 -2.57 10.51
C HIS A 178 -8.51 -1.90 11.70
N LYS A 179 -9.22 -1.70 12.80
CA LYS A 179 -8.75 -0.95 13.99
C LYS A 179 -7.55 -1.56 14.75
N HIS A 180 -7.11 -2.75 14.44
CA HIS A 180 -6.03 -3.44 15.17
C HIS A 180 -4.72 -3.57 14.37
N VAL A 181 -4.63 -3.03 13.17
CA VAL A 181 -3.44 -3.16 12.31
C VAL A 181 -2.16 -2.70 13.00
N LEU A 182 -2.16 -1.49 13.57
CA LEU A 182 -0.99 -0.94 14.25
C LEU A 182 -0.62 -1.73 15.50
N ALA A 183 -1.59 -2.24 16.25
CA ALA A 183 -1.35 -3.10 17.41
C ALA A 183 -0.69 -4.43 16.99
N MET A 184 -1.18 -5.05 15.92
CA MET A 184 -0.60 -6.28 15.36
C MET A 184 0.82 -6.06 14.85
N LEU A 185 1.08 -4.95 14.15
CA LEU A 185 2.43 -4.58 13.73
C LEU A 185 3.35 -4.38 14.93
N ASN A 186 2.92 -3.61 15.93
CA ASN A 186 3.69 -3.37 17.14
C ASN A 186 4.07 -4.68 17.87
N GLU A 187 3.16 -5.64 17.93
CA GLU A 187 3.46 -6.96 18.52
C GLU A 187 4.57 -7.71 17.75
N ARG A 188 4.60 -7.60 16.42
CA ARG A 188 5.62 -8.26 15.59
C ARG A 188 6.98 -7.54 15.65
N LEU A 189 6.96 -6.21 15.73
CA LEU A 189 8.16 -5.37 15.82
C LEU A 189 8.89 -5.55 17.16
N GLY A 190 8.20 -5.89 18.23
CA GLY A 190 8.79 -6.12 19.55
C GLY A 190 9.52 -7.45 19.75
N GLN A 191 9.56 -8.31 18.74
CA GLN A 191 10.10 -9.67 18.86
C GLN A 191 11.53 -9.78 18.29
N ASN A 192 12.48 -10.33 19.09
CA ASN A 192 13.78 -10.84 18.62
C ASN A 192 14.57 -9.92 17.66
N ASN A 193 14.71 -8.64 17.96
CA ASN A 193 15.43 -7.67 17.12
C ASN A 193 14.85 -7.49 15.70
N ILE A 194 13.57 -7.74 15.49
CA ILE A 194 12.91 -7.50 14.22
C ILE A 194 12.95 -6.00 13.91
N THR A 195 13.58 -5.63 12.82
CA THR A 195 13.70 -4.24 12.34
C THR A 195 12.79 -3.95 11.15
N LEU A 196 12.19 -4.98 10.56
CA LEU A 196 11.31 -4.85 9.41
C LEU A 196 10.23 -5.93 9.44
N VAL A 197 8.99 -5.52 9.26
CA VAL A 197 7.82 -6.40 9.09
C VAL A 197 7.26 -6.19 7.69
N VAL A 198 7.00 -7.29 7.00
CA VAL A 198 6.29 -7.30 5.72
C VAL A 198 4.96 -8.02 5.90
N GLY A 199 3.89 -7.30 5.62
CA GLY A 199 2.53 -7.83 5.63
C GLY A 199 1.92 -7.84 4.24
N GLN A 200 0.62 -8.05 4.20
CA GLN A 200 -0.17 -8.10 2.98
C GLN A 200 -0.82 -6.73 2.69
N PHE A 201 -1.05 -6.46 1.43
CA PHE A 201 -1.83 -5.34 0.95
C PHE A 201 -3.03 -5.87 0.16
N MET A 202 -4.20 -5.28 0.32
CA MET A 202 -5.42 -5.73 -0.33
C MET A 202 -5.82 -4.79 -1.47
N ARG A 203 -5.89 -5.34 -2.68
CA ARG A 203 -6.58 -4.71 -3.81
C ARG A 203 -7.92 -5.40 -4.06
N ALA A 204 -8.74 -4.84 -4.97
CA ALA A 204 -10.01 -5.45 -5.35
C ALA A 204 -9.84 -6.90 -5.84
N ASP A 205 -8.82 -7.13 -6.63
CA ASP A 205 -8.58 -8.36 -7.36
C ASP A 205 -7.71 -9.38 -6.60
N LYS A 206 -6.83 -8.94 -5.69
CA LYS A 206 -5.89 -9.85 -5.00
C LYS A 206 -5.33 -9.29 -3.70
N LEU A 207 -4.81 -10.19 -2.85
CA LEU A 207 -3.86 -9.84 -1.81
C LEU A 207 -2.46 -9.73 -2.42
N ILE A 208 -1.72 -8.67 -2.06
CA ILE A 208 -0.36 -8.43 -2.51
C ILE A 208 0.57 -8.59 -1.33
N TYR A 209 1.50 -9.54 -1.41
CA TYR A 209 2.64 -9.68 -0.52
C TYR A 209 3.71 -10.50 -1.23
N PRO A 210 4.99 -10.29 -0.96
CA PRO A 210 6.01 -11.16 -1.52
C PRO A 210 5.85 -12.59 -1.03
N VAL A 211 5.92 -13.56 -1.94
CA VAL A 211 5.76 -14.99 -1.63
C VAL A 211 6.87 -15.45 -0.69
N ASP A 212 8.10 -15.03 -0.95
CA ASP A 212 9.26 -15.30 -0.10
C ASP A 212 10.29 -14.16 -0.20
N ILE A 213 10.05 -13.10 0.57
CA ILE A 213 10.95 -11.92 0.61
C ILE A 213 12.37 -12.27 1.05
N ILE A 214 12.52 -13.43 1.67
CA ILE A 214 13.80 -13.92 2.17
C ILE A 214 14.65 -14.44 1.00
N LYS A 215 14.04 -14.98 -0.03
CA LYS A 215 14.75 -15.46 -1.22
C LYS A 215 14.87 -14.37 -2.27
N ASP A 216 13.75 -13.83 -2.72
CA ASP A 216 13.71 -12.90 -3.82
C ASP A 216 12.60 -11.88 -3.64
N LEU A 217 12.94 -10.60 -3.72
CA LEU A 217 11.96 -9.54 -3.81
C LEU A 217 11.47 -9.44 -5.26
N ILE A 218 10.18 -9.69 -5.48
CA ILE A 218 9.59 -9.74 -6.82
C ILE A 218 8.89 -8.42 -7.13
N LEU A 219 9.18 -7.87 -8.32
CA LEU A 219 8.51 -6.68 -8.83
C LEU A 219 7.00 -6.91 -8.95
N GLY A 220 6.22 -5.98 -8.40
CA GLY A 220 4.75 -6.04 -8.39
C GLY A 220 4.14 -6.83 -7.23
N GLU A 221 4.96 -7.41 -6.34
CA GLU A 221 4.49 -8.11 -5.14
C GLU A 221 4.69 -7.31 -3.84
N ILE A 222 5.31 -6.14 -3.92
CA ILE A 222 5.48 -5.24 -2.78
C ILE A 222 4.87 -3.89 -3.09
N THR A 223 4.25 -3.27 -2.10
CA THR A 223 3.69 -1.92 -2.18
C THR A 223 4.22 -1.08 -1.02
N VAL A 224 4.06 0.24 -1.12
CA VAL A 224 4.49 1.16 -0.05
C VAL A 224 3.86 0.82 1.29
N SER A 225 2.59 0.42 1.28
CA SER A 225 1.79 0.17 2.50
C SER A 225 1.95 -1.25 3.07
N SER A 226 2.75 -2.12 2.44
CA SER A 226 2.97 -3.49 2.92
C SER A 226 4.17 -3.67 3.85
N VAL A 227 4.99 -2.61 4.05
CA VAL A 227 6.25 -2.72 4.82
C VAL A 227 6.30 -1.70 5.94
N CYS A 228 6.54 -2.19 7.16
CA CYS A 228 6.85 -1.36 8.32
C CYS A 228 8.30 -1.63 8.77
N PHE A 229 9.14 -0.59 8.86
CA PHE A 229 10.57 -0.75 9.13
C PHE A 229 11.12 0.30 10.11
N HIS A 230 12.19 -0.07 10.84
CA HIS A 230 12.81 0.81 11.82
C HIS A 230 13.51 2.00 11.12
N HIS A 231 13.39 3.21 11.69
CA HIS A 231 13.93 4.45 11.10
C HIS A 231 15.44 4.42 10.83
N SER A 232 16.21 3.63 11.58
CA SER A 232 17.66 3.50 11.35
C SER A 232 18.03 2.94 9.99
N LEU A 233 17.10 2.19 9.36
CA LEU A 233 17.31 1.60 8.04
C LEU A 233 17.20 2.63 6.90
N LYS A 234 16.69 3.84 7.17
CA LYS A 234 16.62 4.92 6.15
C LYS A 234 18.00 5.53 5.80
N ARG A 235 19.05 5.19 6.54
CA ARG A 235 20.39 5.71 6.29
C ARG A 235 20.92 5.20 4.95
N ASN A 236 21.34 6.13 4.08
CA ASN A 236 21.91 5.84 2.77
C ASN A 236 20.96 5.21 1.75
N ILE A 237 19.66 5.19 2.01
CA ILE A 237 18.63 4.77 1.06
C ILE A 237 17.76 5.95 0.67
N LYS A 238 17.32 5.98 -0.59
CA LYS A 238 16.48 7.06 -1.11
C LYS A 238 15.51 6.55 -2.17
N TRP A 239 14.35 7.16 -2.17
CA TRP A 239 13.46 7.10 -3.32
C TRP A 239 14.07 7.90 -4.46
N ASP A 240 13.96 7.40 -5.67
CA ASP A 240 14.49 8.02 -6.88
C ASP A 240 13.36 8.42 -7.85
N ASP A 241 13.72 9.22 -8.86
CA ASP A 241 12.81 9.68 -9.91
C ASP A 241 12.70 8.64 -11.04
N GLN A 242 12.27 7.41 -10.71
CA GLN A 242 12.14 6.31 -11.65
C GLN A 242 10.85 5.52 -11.40
N PRO A 243 10.32 4.78 -12.40
CA PRO A 243 9.15 3.92 -12.23
C PRO A 243 9.42 2.79 -11.21
N CYS A 244 8.34 2.20 -10.67
CA CYS A 244 8.41 1.12 -9.68
C CYS A 244 9.22 1.51 -8.43
N GLY A 245 8.96 2.70 -7.91
CA GLY A 245 9.72 3.30 -6.80
C GLY A 245 9.69 2.46 -5.52
N ASP A 246 8.56 1.84 -5.20
CA ASP A 246 8.36 0.95 -4.06
C ASP A 246 9.32 -0.26 -4.11
N PHE A 247 9.35 -0.99 -5.22
CA PHE A 247 10.27 -2.11 -5.40
C PHE A 247 11.74 -1.68 -5.29
N ARG A 248 12.11 -0.58 -5.95
CA ARG A 248 13.50 -0.07 -5.93
C ARG A 248 13.92 0.40 -4.55
N PHE A 249 13.02 1.09 -3.84
CA PHE A 249 13.28 1.55 -2.48
C PHE A 249 13.40 0.37 -1.50
N PHE A 250 12.42 -0.54 -1.48
CA PHE A 250 12.47 -1.67 -0.57
C PHE A 250 13.58 -2.67 -0.89
N SER A 251 14.04 -2.76 -2.14
CA SER A 251 15.25 -3.52 -2.47
C SER A 251 16.49 -2.96 -1.75
N GLN A 252 16.61 -1.63 -1.63
CA GLN A 252 17.69 -1.01 -0.87
C GLN A 252 17.59 -1.25 0.63
N VAL A 253 16.37 -1.34 1.18
CA VAL A 253 16.12 -1.59 2.61
C VAL A 253 16.38 -3.05 2.97
N ILE A 254 15.86 -3.98 2.16
CA ILE A 254 15.74 -5.41 2.48
C ILE A 254 17.02 -6.18 2.17
N ASN A 255 17.64 -5.95 1.00
CA ASN A 255 18.79 -6.73 0.55
C ASN A 255 19.99 -6.72 1.51
N PRO A 256 20.31 -5.60 2.21
CA PRO A 256 21.42 -5.56 3.17
C PRO A 256 21.08 -6.22 4.52
N LEU A 257 19.81 -6.53 4.80
CA LEU A 257 19.41 -7.03 6.12
C LEU A 257 19.72 -8.51 6.32
N LEU A 258 20.07 -8.86 7.56
CA LEU A 258 20.06 -10.26 7.98
C LEU A 258 18.61 -10.75 8.01
N ARG A 259 18.39 -11.98 7.56
CA ARG A 259 17.05 -12.60 7.50
C ARG A 259 16.36 -12.67 8.87
N SER A 260 17.15 -12.81 9.94
CA SER A 260 16.66 -12.79 11.32
C SER A 260 16.05 -11.44 11.75
N ASN A 261 16.32 -10.37 11.01
CA ASN A 261 15.78 -9.04 11.29
C ASN A 261 14.50 -8.73 10.50
N ILE A 262 14.08 -9.63 9.62
CA ILE A 262 12.91 -9.49 8.78
C ILE A 262 11.82 -10.46 9.24
N LYS A 263 10.61 -9.95 9.47
CA LYS A 263 9.42 -10.76 9.73
C LYS A 263 8.42 -10.60 8.59
N GLN A 264 8.25 -11.65 7.81
CA GLN A 264 7.10 -11.75 6.91
C GLN A 264 5.92 -12.34 7.67
N CYS A 265 4.73 -11.79 7.49
CA CYS A 265 3.52 -12.21 8.19
C CYS A 265 2.28 -12.08 7.30
N ASP A 266 1.18 -12.65 7.76
CA ASP A 266 -0.12 -12.65 7.11
C ASP A 266 -1.03 -11.47 7.52
N ILE A 267 -0.47 -10.47 8.20
CA ILE A 267 -1.22 -9.26 8.56
C ILE A 267 -1.59 -8.52 7.29
N ILE A 268 -2.88 -8.34 7.05
CA ILE A 268 -3.36 -7.44 6.00
C ILE A 268 -3.29 -6.02 6.58
N ILE A 269 -2.34 -5.22 6.08
CA ILE A 269 -2.05 -3.90 6.64
C ILE A 269 -3.01 -2.87 6.08
N ALA A 270 -3.10 -2.77 4.76
CA ALA A 270 -3.87 -1.73 4.11
C ALA A 270 -4.60 -2.24 2.88
N SER A 271 -5.54 -1.46 2.41
CA SER A 271 -6.25 -1.68 1.16
C SER A 271 -6.37 -0.39 0.37
N THR A 272 -6.40 -0.51 -0.96
CA THR A 272 -6.83 0.60 -1.82
C THR A 272 -8.26 0.99 -1.47
N GLN A 273 -8.56 2.27 -1.46
CA GLN A 273 -9.92 2.76 -1.40
C GLN A 273 -10.58 2.56 -2.77
N PHE A 274 -11.74 1.92 -2.76
CA PHE A 274 -12.54 1.76 -3.97
C PHE A 274 -13.58 2.87 -4.00
N ASP A 275 -13.47 3.77 -4.97
CA ASP A 275 -14.61 4.48 -5.49
C ASP A 275 -15.24 3.64 -6.61
N ASP A 276 -16.43 4.02 -7.10
CA ASP A 276 -17.15 3.29 -8.16
C ASP A 276 -16.41 3.23 -9.50
N LYS A 277 -15.22 3.81 -9.60
CA LYS A 277 -14.33 3.80 -10.76
C LYS A 277 -13.24 2.76 -10.54
N ILE A 278 -13.59 1.50 -10.72
CA ILE A 278 -12.69 0.35 -10.64
C ILE A 278 -11.47 0.59 -11.55
N GLY A 279 -10.27 0.59 -10.96
CA GLY A 279 -9.03 0.49 -11.71
C GLY A 279 -8.32 1.81 -12.05
N HIS A 280 -8.66 2.94 -11.44
CA HIS A 280 -7.89 4.15 -11.62
C HIS A 280 -6.67 4.19 -10.69
N TYR A 281 -5.51 3.91 -11.25
CA TYR A 281 -4.25 4.45 -10.77
C TYR A 281 -4.35 5.97 -10.89
N GLY A 282 -4.64 6.63 -9.76
CA GLY A 282 -4.63 8.07 -9.56
C GLY A 282 -5.19 8.95 -10.69
N GLU A 283 -6.18 9.78 -10.40
CA GLU A 283 -6.70 10.84 -11.30
C GLU A 283 -5.63 11.90 -11.69
N ASN A 284 -4.35 11.65 -11.47
CA ASN A 284 -3.26 12.58 -11.74
C ASN A 284 -2.65 12.45 -13.15
N GLU A 285 -3.24 11.65 -14.04
CA GLU A 285 -2.82 11.56 -15.44
C GLU A 285 -3.83 12.18 -16.42
N VAL A 286 -4.64 13.12 -15.99
CA VAL A 286 -5.40 13.95 -16.93
C VAL A 286 -4.67 15.25 -17.13
N SER A 287 -4.20 15.41 -18.37
CA SER A 287 -3.62 16.62 -18.97
C SER A 287 -2.17 16.96 -18.59
N ALA A 288 -1.23 16.29 -19.22
CA ALA A 288 -0.16 16.99 -19.88
C ALA A 288 -0.58 17.09 -21.37
N GLU A 289 -1.32 18.10 -21.74
CA GLU A 289 -1.25 18.70 -23.07
C GLU A 289 -0.03 19.61 -23.12
#